data_312f1391010aea8f88a48ad34587a3e8
#
_entry.id   312f1391010aea8f88a48ad34587a3e8
#
_cell.length_a   1.000
_cell.length_b   1.000
_cell.length_c   1.000
_cell.angle_alpha   90.00
_cell.angle_beta   90.00
_cell.angle_gamma   90.00
#
_symmetry.space_group_name_H-M   'P 1'
#
loop_
_entity.id
_entity.type
_entity.pdbx_description
1 polymer ?
#
loop_
_entity_poly.entity_id
_entity_poly.type
_entity_poly.pdbx_seq_one_letter_code
_entity_poly.pdbx_strand_id
1 'polypeptide(L)'
;MQRRSEDFLKNIQRRRTIRHFSDKPVPKEIIENCLKAAGTAPSGANRQPWHFSVISDQETKKQIRHAAEKEEKKFYSGRAPDEWLEALEPLGTDENKPFLEVAPYLIVIF
;
A
#
# COMPACT_ATOMS: atom_id res chain seq x y z
N MET A 1 -8.05 9.54 -29.48
CA MET A 1 -8.46 9.80 -28.08
C MET A 1 -9.22 8.62 -27.50
N GLN A 2 -10.27 8.13 -28.14
CA GLN A 2 -11.10 7.02 -27.65
C GLN A 2 -10.27 5.78 -27.29
N ARG A 3 -9.45 5.27 -28.20
CA ARG A 3 -8.58 4.10 -27.96
C ARG A 3 -7.68 4.27 -26.73
N ARG A 4 -7.08 5.46 -26.55
CA ARG A 4 -6.23 5.73 -25.39
C ARG A 4 -7.00 5.68 -24.06
N SER A 5 -8.23 6.21 -24.05
CA SER A 5 -9.08 6.16 -22.86
C SER A 5 -9.53 4.75 -22.53
N GLU A 6 -9.83 3.94 -23.55
CA GLU A 6 -10.18 2.52 -23.37
C GLU A 6 -8.99 1.71 -22.84
N ASP A 7 -7.78 1.93 -23.38
CA ASP A 7 -6.56 1.25 -22.91
C ASP A 7 -6.23 1.65 -21.46
N PHE A 8 -6.38 2.93 -21.12
CA PHE A 8 -6.20 3.42 -19.76
C PHE A 8 -7.22 2.78 -18.81
N LEU A 9 -8.50 2.77 -19.17
CA LEU A 9 -9.56 2.14 -18.38
C LEU A 9 -9.26 0.66 -18.12
N LYS A 10 -8.90 -0.09 -19.15
CA LYS A 10 -8.53 -1.52 -19.03
C LYS A 10 -7.36 -1.73 -18.06
N ASN A 11 -6.36 -0.86 -18.12
CA ASN A 11 -5.21 -0.95 -17.23
C ASN A 11 -5.59 -0.67 -15.77
N ILE A 12 -6.35 0.39 -15.52
CA ILE A 12 -6.79 0.76 -14.17
C ILE A 12 -7.71 -0.31 -13.57
N GLN A 13 -8.59 -0.91 -14.37
CA GLN A 13 -9.47 -2.00 -13.92
C GLN A 13 -8.72 -3.26 -13.47
N ARG A 14 -7.47 -3.44 -13.88
CA ARG A 14 -6.63 -4.56 -13.42
C ARG A 14 -6.09 -4.36 -12.01
N ARG A 15 -6.09 -3.14 -11.50
CA ARG A 15 -5.63 -2.86 -10.14
C ARG A 15 -6.47 -3.63 -9.11
N ARG A 16 -5.81 -4.28 -8.18
CA ARG A 16 -6.41 -4.96 -7.03
C ARG A 16 -5.60 -4.64 -5.77
N THR A 17 -6.26 -4.68 -4.64
CA THR A 17 -5.58 -4.69 -3.36
C THR A 17 -4.94 -6.05 -3.16
N ILE A 18 -3.60 -6.07 -3.10
CA ILE A 18 -2.82 -7.30 -2.93
C ILE A 18 -2.19 -7.27 -1.54
N ARG A 19 -2.30 -8.38 -0.81
CA ARG A 19 -1.72 -8.57 0.52
C ARG A 19 -0.82 -9.80 0.60
N HIS A 20 -0.54 -10.44 -0.54
CA HIS A 20 0.39 -11.55 -0.66
C HIS A 20 1.50 -11.15 -1.61
N PHE A 21 2.71 -11.06 -1.09
CA PHE A 21 3.90 -10.67 -1.84
C PHE A 21 4.95 -11.78 -1.75
N SER A 22 5.77 -11.91 -2.78
CA SER A 22 7.00 -12.68 -2.71
C SER A 22 8.13 -11.79 -2.19
N ASP A 23 9.19 -12.41 -1.73
CA ASP A 23 10.46 -11.75 -1.36
C ASP A 23 11.37 -11.49 -2.57
N LYS A 24 10.87 -11.75 -3.79
CA LYS A 24 11.62 -11.57 -5.03
C LYS A 24 12.13 -10.13 -5.16
N PRO A 25 13.44 -9.93 -5.37
CA PRO A 25 14.01 -8.61 -5.50
C PRO A 25 13.36 -7.79 -6.63
N VAL A 26 13.16 -6.51 -6.38
CA VAL A 26 12.67 -5.55 -7.38
C VAL A 26 13.80 -4.55 -7.66
N PRO A 27 14.17 -4.32 -8.94
CA PRO A 27 15.15 -3.30 -9.30
C PRO A 27 14.75 -1.93 -8.76
N LYS A 28 15.73 -1.21 -8.18
CA LYS A 28 15.51 0.12 -7.58
C LYS A 28 14.92 1.12 -8.57
N GLU A 29 15.32 1.05 -9.83
CA GLU A 29 14.83 1.91 -10.91
C GLU A 29 13.32 1.81 -11.12
N ILE A 30 12.72 0.64 -10.88
CA ILE A 30 11.26 0.46 -10.96
C ILE A 30 10.59 1.28 -9.87
N ILE A 31 11.10 1.22 -8.65
CA ILE A 31 10.59 2.01 -7.52
C ILE A 31 10.74 3.51 -7.80
N GLU A 32 11.91 3.94 -8.26
CA GLU A 32 12.17 5.34 -8.63
C GLU A 32 11.19 5.84 -9.71
N ASN A 33 10.92 5.03 -10.73
CA ASN A 33 9.95 5.39 -11.78
C ASN A 33 8.52 5.50 -11.23
N CYS A 34 8.12 4.61 -10.34
CA CYS A 34 6.82 4.72 -9.65
C CYS A 34 6.71 6.00 -8.83
N LEU A 35 7.77 6.38 -8.09
CA LEU A 35 7.81 7.61 -7.31
C LEU A 35 7.76 8.86 -8.20
N LYS A 36 8.51 8.87 -9.30
CA LYS A 36 8.45 9.96 -10.29
C LYS A 36 7.05 10.09 -10.88
N ALA A 37 6.40 8.98 -11.22
CA ALA A 37 5.03 8.98 -11.70
C ALA A 37 4.06 9.54 -10.66
N ALA A 38 4.15 9.11 -9.40
CA ALA A 38 3.35 9.64 -8.30
C ALA A 38 3.58 11.14 -8.08
N GLY A 39 4.83 11.59 -8.19
CA GLY A 39 5.22 13.00 -8.06
C GLY A 39 4.67 13.92 -9.16
N THR A 40 4.12 13.39 -10.24
CA THR A 40 3.44 14.18 -11.29
C THR A 40 2.02 14.59 -10.92
N ALA A 41 1.51 14.15 -9.78
CA ALA A 41 0.18 14.54 -9.33
C ALA A 41 0.06 16.07 -9.19
N PRO A 42 -1.08 16.68 -9.53
CA PRO A 42 -1.28 18.11 -9.35
C PRO A 42 -1.37 18.47 -7.86
N SER A 43 -0.92 19.68 -7.52
CA SER A 43 -1.08 20.23 -6.18
C SER A 43 -1.35 21.73 -6.23
N GLY A 44 -2.03 22.26 -5.22
CA GLY A 44 -2.31 23.70 -5.11
C GLY A 44 -1.02 24.50 -5.15
N ALA A 45 -0.96 25.46 -6.09
CA ALA A 45 0.24 26.29 -6.35
C ALA A 45 1.52 25.47 -6.60
N ASN A 46 1.38 24.24 -7.09
CA ASN A 46 2.48 23.29 -7.32
C ASN A 46 3.40 23.10 -6.08
N ARG A 47 2.81 23.13 -4.91
CA ARG A 47 3.56 23.00 -3.64
C ARG A 47 4.10 21.59 -3.37
N GLN A 48 3.55 20.58 -4.03
CA GLN A 48 4.00 19.16 -3.90
C GLN A 48 4.19 18.74 -2.44
N PRO A 49 3.14 18.79 -1.59
CA PRO A 49 3.27 18.68 -0.13
C PRO A 49 3.53 17.25 0.35
N TRP A 50 3.56 16.29 -0.53
CA TRP A 50 3.81 14.89 -0.21
C TRP A 50 5.29 14.61 0.04
N HIS A 51 5.53 13.69 0.93
CA HIS A 51 6.82 13.09 1.16
C HIS A 51 6.74 11.58 0.97
N PHE A 52 7.70 11.00 0.24
CA PHE A 52 7.79 9.56 0.03
C PHE A 52 9.00 9.00 0.77
N SER A 53 8.76 8.08 1.70
CA SER A 53 9.83 7.30 2.32
C SER A 53 9.83 5.89 1.78
N VAL A 54 10.95 5.44 1.22
CA VAL A 54 11.14 4.09 0.69
C VAL A 54 11.97 3.29 1.67
N ILE A 55 11.44 2.16 2.12
CA ILE A 55 12.03 1.33 3.15
C ILE A 55 12.32 -0.04 2.57
N SER A 56 13.59 -0.46 2.60
CA SER A 56 14.06 -1.78 2.21
C SER A 56 14.73 -2.54 3.35
N ASP A 57 15.09 -1.83 4.43
CA ASP A 57 15.73 -2.42 5.60
C ASP A 57 14.79 -3.41 6.31
N GLN A 58 15.26 -4.64 6.48
CA GLN A 58 14.45 -5.73 7.02
C GLN A 58 14.02 -5.49 8.47
N GLU A 59 14.91 -4.95 9.30
CA GLU A 59 14.60 -4.67 10.70
C GLU A 59 13.57 -3.55 10.84
N THR A 60 13.71 -2.50 10.04
CA THR A 60 12.74 -1.40 9.98
C THR A 60 11.35 -1.90 9.52
N LYS A 61 11.29 -2.74 8.49
CA LYS A 61 10.03 -3.35 8.03
C LYS A 61 9.36 -4.18 9.12
N LYS A 62 10.14 -4.95 9.89
CA LYS A 62 9.66 -5.73 11.02
C LYS A 62 9.07 -4.85 12.12
N GLN A 63 9.72 -3.75 12.45
CA GLN A 63 9.20 -2.78 13.41
C GLN A 63 7.89 -2.14 12.95
N ILE A 64 7.81 -1.79 11.66
CA ILE A 64 6.58 -1.26 11.04
C ILE A 64 5.45 -2.29 11.12
N ARG A 65 5.72 -3.55 10.77
CA ARG A 65 4.76 -4.64 10.90
C ARG A 65 4.25 -4.76 12.32
N HIS A 66 5.15 -4.80 13.31
CA HIS A 66 4.78 -4.93 14.71
C HIS A 66 3.88 -3.78 15.19
N ALA A 67 4.22 -2.54 14.82
CA ALA A 67 3.42 -1.36 15.15
C ALA A 67 2.04 -1.40 14.47
N ALA A 68 1.96 -1.77 13.20
CA ALA A 68 0.72 -1.90 12.45
C ALA A 68 -0.20 -2.99 13.04
N GLU A 69 0.34 -4.16 13.35
CA GLU A 69 -0.43 -5.25 13.94
C GLU A 69 -0.95 -4.90 15.35
N LYS A 70 -0.19 -4.13 16.12
CA LYS A 70 -0.64 -3.62 17.42
C LYS A 70 -1.86 -2.70 17.30
N GLU A 71 -1.88 -1.83 16.30
CA GLU A 71 -3.04 -0.95 16.04
C GLU A 71 -4.23 -1.72 15.46
N GLU A 72 -4.00 -2.67 14.57
CA GLU A 72 -5.04 -3.53 14.03
C GLU A 72 -5.72 -4.39 15.11
N LYS A 73 -4.97 -4.91 16.07
CA LYS A 73 -5.54 -5.62 17.22
C LYS A 73 -6.55 -4.75 17.98
N LYS A 74 -6.24 -3.49 18.19
CA LYS A 74 -7.17 -2.56 18.85
C LYS A 74 -8.41 -2.31 17.99
N PHE A 75 -8.26 -2.28 16.68
CA PHE A 75 -9.37 -2.12 15.74
C PHE A 75 -10.31 -3.32 15.82
N TYR A 76 -9.81 -4.54 15.63
CA TYR A 76 -10.61 -5.76 15.64
C TYR A 76 -11.18 -6.12 17.02
N SER A 77 -10.53 -5.71 18.11
CA SER A 77 -10.95 -6.05 19.48
C SER A 77 -11.95 -5.09 20.11
N GLY A 78 -12.27 -3.95 19.50
CA GLY A 78 -13.23 -3.04 20.13
C GLY A 78 -13.51 -1.71 19.43
N ARG A 79 -12.66 -1.26 18.47
CA ARG A 79 -12.91 0.01 17.76
C ARG A 79 -13.76 -0.15 16.50
N ALA A 80 -13.77 -1.32 15.90
CA ALA A 80 -14.55 -1.56 14.69
C ALA A 80 -16.02 -1.75 15.05
N PRO A 81 -16.96 -1.07 14.37
CA PRO A 81 -18.38 -1.38 14.47
C PRO A 81 -18.66 -2.82 13.99
N ASP A 82 -19.62 -3.51 14.61
CA ASP A 82 -19.98 -4.88 14.28
C ASP A 82 -20.32 -5.04 12.78
N GLU A 83 -21.03 -4.07 12.20
CA GLU A 83 -21.36 -4.01 10.77
C GLU A 83 -20.10 -4.08 9.87
N TRP A 84 -19.00 -3.45 10.28
CA TRP A 84 -17.73 -3.48 9.55
C TRP A 84 -17.05 -4.85 9.67
N LEU A 85 -17.09 -5.45 10.85
CA LEU A 85 -16.54 -6.79 11.08
C LEU A 85 -17.26 -7.84 10.25
N GLU A 86 -18.59 -7.77 10.19
CA GLU A 86 -19.40 -8.64 9.33
C GLU A 86 -19.09 -8.45 7.84
N ALA A 87 -18.91 -7.21 7.39
CA ALA A 87 -18.54 -6.92 6.00
C ALA A 87 -17.13 -7.40 5.62
N LEU A 88 -16.21 -7.46 6.58
CA LEU A 88 -14.83 -7.92 6.37
C LEU A 88 -14.67 -9.44 6.48
N GLU A 89 -15.57 -10.13 7.15
CA GLU A 89 -15.49 -11.57 7.37
C GLU A 89 -15.29 -12.37 6.08
N PRO A 90 -16.07 -12.15 4.99
CA PRO A 90 -15.89 -12.88 3.74
C PRO A 90 -14.55 -12.64 3.06
N LEU A 91 -13.85 -11.53 3.40
CA LEU A 91 -12.56 -11.18 2.83
C LEU A 91 -11.38 -11.84 3.58
N GLY A 92 -11.63 -12.45 4.74
CA GLY A 92 -10.61 -13.11 5.55
C GLY A 92 -9.54 -12.14 6.08
N THR A 93 -9.88 -10.87 6.29
CA THR A 93 -8.95 -9.88 6.84
C THR A 93 -8.82 -10.04 8.34
N ASP A 94 -7.60 -9.88 8.86
CA ASP A 94 -7.28 -9.97 10.27
C ASP A 94 -6.19 -8.94 10.67
N GLU A 95 -5.76 -8.99 11.91
CA GLU A 95 -4.71 -8.13 12.43
C GLU A 95 -3.30 -8.46 11.91
N ASN A 96 -3.10 -9.63 11.29
CA ASN A 96 -1.78 -10.07 10.84
C ASN A 96 -1.39 -9.40 9.52
N LYS A 97 -0.20 -8.83 9.46
CA LYS A 97 0.33 -8.08 8.31
C LYS A 97 1.69 -8.60 7.84
N PRO A 98 1.84 -9.92 7.56
CA PRO A 98 3.13 -10.47 7.17
C PRO A 98 3.70 -9.83 5.90
N PHE A 99 2.85 -9.35 5.01
CA PHE A 99 3.26 -8.69 3.77
C PHE A 99 4.10 -7.44 3.99
N LEU A 100 3.97 -6.75 5.12
CA LEU A 100 4.79 -5.58 5.46
C LEU A 100 6.27 -5.94 5.67
N GLU A 101 6.55 -7.18 5.98
CA GLU A 101 7.91 -7.68 6.18
C GLU A 101 8.44 -8.41 4.95
N VAL A 102 7.58 -9.13 4.25
CA VAL A 102 7.94 -9.96 3.08
C VAL A 102 8.16 -9.12 1.83
N ALA A 103 7.34 -8.08 1.59
CA ALA A 103 7.50 -7.21 0.42
C ALA A 103 8.89 -6.59 0.37
N PRO A 104 9.57 -6.57 -0.80
CA PRO A 104 10.94 -6.05 -0.92
C PRO A 104 11.08 -4.59 -0.48
N TYR A 105 10.08 -3.78 -0.80
CA TYR A 105 10.02 -2.36 -0.43
C TYR A 105 8.68 -2.00 0.18
N LEU A 106 8.71 -1.09 1.14
CA LEU A 106 7.53 -0.35 1.58
C LEU A 106 7.69 1.11 1.15
N ILE A 107 6.61 1.72 0.70
CA ILE A 107 6.56 3.14 0.38
C ILE A 107 5.55 3.78 1.32
N VAL A 108 6.04 4.64 2.20
CA VAL A 108 5.21 5.44 3.11
C VAL A 108 5.04 6.82 2.51
N ILE A 109 3.80 7.31 2.47
CA ILE A 109 3.44 8.61 1.88
C ILE A 109 2.79 9.48 2.97
N PHE A 110 3.31 10.68 3.16
CA PHE A 110 2.78 11.64 4.14
C PHE A 110 3.08 13.09 3.74
#